data_bb1532fed5eb3bc98c8f48fc2d25c76d
#
_entry.id   bb1532fed5eb3bc98c8f48fc2d25c76d
#
_cell.length_a   1.000
_cell.length_b   1.000
_cell.length_c   1.000
_cell.angle_alpha   90.00
_cell.angle_beta   90.00
_cell.angle_gamma   90.00
#
_symmetry.space_group_name_H-M   'P 1'
#
loop_
_entity.id
_entity.type
_entity.pdbx_description
1 polymer ?
#
loop_
_entity_poly.entity_id
_entity_poly.type
_entity_poly.pdbx_seq_one_letter_code
_entity_poly.pdbx_strand_id
1 'polypeptide(L)'
;RLELSNLFYSPVAWLLLVLFVFMTGMGFADMMEMLARRQELGSRGLFAISRVIFYSPFGGLWAKVSQFLYLLMPLLTMGLISQEFNRGSIKLLFSAPITGRHIVLGKYLGIMLYGLLMMAFMLVYVLIAGCLVESFDWSAVLTGLLGLYFLFGLYAAIGLFMSTLTTYPIVAAIGMFALLTLLNLVSGIWQEFAFVRELTYWLSLGGRANAFIRGLICSEDILYFVLMSVMFLCFAILKLQLCRESCSFTGKAARYLGVFLVAVYLFYL
;
A
#
# COMPACT_ATOMS: atom_id res chain seq x y z
N ARG A 1 4.17 21.38 -2.89
CA ARG A 1 5.36 21.75 -2.09
C ARG A 1 5.06 21.77 -0.59
N LEU A 2 3.98 22.41 -0.12
CA LEU A 2 3.61 22.49 1.30
C LEU A 2 3.33 21.12 1.93
N GLU A 3 2.65 20.23 1.23
CA GLU A 3 2.33 18.88 1.73
C GLU A 3 3.58 18.01 1.91
N LEU A 4 4.53 18.08 0.99
CA LEU A 4 5.83 17.45 1.10
C LEU A 4 6.61 17.99 2.30
N SER A 5 6.65 19.31 2.43
CA SER A 5 7.28 19.97 3.57
C SER A 5 6.71 19.45 4.90
N ASN A 6 5.38 19.38 5.03
CA ASN A 6 4.73 18.91 6.25
C ASN A 6 5.05 17.44 6.58
N LEU A 7 5.13 16.56 5.59
CA LEU A 7 5.52 15.16 5.77
C LEU A 7 7.00 15.03 6.18
N PHE A 8 7.90 15.74 5.47
CA PHE A 8 9.32 15.67 5.76
C PHE A 8 9.75 16.39 7.04
N TYR A 9 8.97 17.38 7.51
CA TYR A 9 9.19 18.00 8.83
C TYR A 9 8.54 17.22 9.98
N SER A 10 7.71 16.20 9.69
CA SER A 10 7.12 15.37 10.74
C SER A 10 8.16 14.41 11.34
N PRO A 11 8.43 14.50 12.65
CA PRO A 11 9.36 13.57 13.30
C PRO A 11 8.85 12.12 13.25
N VAL A 12 7.53 11.93 13.19
CA VAL A 12 6.89 10.61 13.09
C VAL A 12 7.22 9.94 11.74
N ALA A 13 7.22 10.68 10.64
CA ALA A 13 7.57 10.13 9.34
C ALA A 13 9.02 9.63 9.31
N TRP A 14 9.96 10.41 9.86
CA TRP A 14 11.36 9.99 9.95
C TRP A 14 11.55 8.77 10.85
N LEU A 15 10.86 8.71 11.97
CA LEU A 15 10.89 7.55 12.87
C LEU A 15 10.39 6.30 12.16
N LEU A 16 9.27 6.40 11.42
CA LEU A 16 8.71 5.29 10.64
C LEU A 16 9.65 4.85 9.52
N LEU A 17 10.36 5.79 8.88
CA LEU A 17 11.35 5.48 7.86
C LEU A 17 12.54 4.72 8.45
N VAL A 18 13.10 5.22 9.57
CA VAL A 18 14.21 4.54 10.26
C VAL A 18 13.80 3.14 10.70
N LEU A 19 12.60 3.01 11.28
CA LEU A 19 12.05 1.71 11.69
C LEU A 19 11.90 0.77 10.50
N PHE A 20 11.38 1.27 9.38
CA PHE A 20 11.25 0.50 8.14
C PHE A 20 12.60 0.01 7.63
N VAL A 21 13.59 0.89 7.49
CA VAL A 21 14.93 0.55 7.02
C VAL A 21 15.60 -0.44 7.97
N PHE A 22 15.46 -0.25 9.28
CA PHE A 22 16.03 -1.14 10.28
C PHE A 22 15.42 -2.55 10.20
N MET A 23 14.09 -2.65 10.20
CA MET A 23 13.38 -3.93 10.14
C MET A 23 13.65 -4.69 8.83
N THR A 24 13.66 -3.96 7.70
CA THR A 24 13.99 -4.57 6.40
C THR A 24 15.44 -4.97 6.30
N GLY A 25 16.36 -4.20 6.91
CA GLY A 25 17.78 -4.53 7.01
C GLY A 25 18.04 -5.79 7.83
N MET A 26 17.37 -5.94 8.96
CA MET A 26 17.42 -7.20 9.74
C MET A 26 16.90 -8.37 8.91
N GLY A 27 15.75 -8.19 8.23
CA GLY A 27 15.20 -9.23 7.36
C GLY A 27 16.16 -9.63 6.23
N PHE A 28 16.90 -8.68 5.68
CA PHE A 28 17.93 -8.93 4.67
C PHE A 28 19.13 -9.68 5.25
N ALA A 29 19.61 -9.28 6.43
CA ALA A 29 20.72 -9.95 7.12
C ALA A 29 20.39 -11.41 7.44
N ASP A 30 19.19 -11.70 8.00
CA ASP A 30 18.71 -13.05 8.25
C ASP A 30 18.73 -13.94 7.01
N MET A 31 18.32 -13.36 5.86
CA MET A 31 18.31 -14.08 4.59
C MET A 31 19.72 -14.37 4.09
N MET A 32 20.66 -13.44 4.23
CA MET A 32 22.06 -13.64 3.86
C MET A 32 22.72 -14.70 4.75
N GLU A 33 22.45 -14.69 6.05
CA GLU A 33 22.95 -15.71 6.96
C GLU A 33 22.39 -17.11 6.62
N MET A 34 21.10 -17.21 6.35
CA MET A 34 20.46 -18.46 5.92
C MET A 34 21.11 -19.03 4.64
N LEU A 35 21.46 -18.18 3.69
CA LEU A 35 22.15 -18.59 2.45
C LEU A 35 23.57 -19.06 2.70
N ALA A 36 24.33 -18.32 3.54
CA ALA A 36 25.70 -18.71 3.90
C ALA A 36 25.72 -20.09 4.54
N ARG A 37 24.83 -20.35 5.51
CA ARG A 37 24.68 -21.67 6.14
C ARG A 37 24.30 -22.79 5.16
N ARG A 38 23.46 -22.50 4.16
CA ARG A 38 23.07 -23.48 3.13
C ARG A 38 24.25 -23.81 2.20
N GLN A 39 25.08 -22.84 1.87
CA GLN A 39 26.30 -23.04 1.09
C GLN A 39 27.30 -23.92 1.83
N GLU A 40 27.50 -23.72 3.13
CA GLU A 40 28.36 -24.56 3.97
C GLU A 40 27.89 -26.01 4.04
N LEU A 41 26.58 -26.26 4.03
CA LEU A 41 25.97 -27.61 4.03
C LEU A 41 26.04 -28.31 2.66
N GLY A 42 26.77 -27.77 1.67
CA GLY A 42 27.06 -28.44 0.42
C GLY A 42 25.90 -28.58 -0.55
N SER A 43 24.85 -27.79 -0.42
CA SER A 43 23.70 -27.78 -1.34
C SER A 43 24.09 -27.19 -2.70
N ARG A 44 24.75 -28.01 -3.54
CA ARG A 44 25.22 -27.67 -4.90
C ARG A 44 24.13 -27.42 -5.93
N GLY A 45 22.94 -27.01 -5.56
CA GLY A 45 21.78 -26.91 -6.44
C GLY A 45 21.01 -25.59 -6.38
N LEU A 46 21.59 -24.50 -5.92
CA LEU A 46 20.92 -23.19 -5.85
C LEU A 46 20.97 -22.47 -7.22
N PHE A 47 20.34 -23.08 -8.24
CA PHE A 47 19.94 -22.36 -9.43
C PHE A 47 18.87 -21.33 -9.01
N ALA A 48 19.18 -20.04 -9.13
CA ALA A 48 18.34 -18.91 -8.74
C ALA A 48 18.35 -18.53 -7.23
N ILE A 49 19.55 -18.29 -6.69
CA ILE A 49 19.75 -17.78 -5.33
C ILE A 49 18.95 -16.47 -5.10
N SER A 50 18.90 -15.59 -6.09
CA SER A 50 18.10 -14.36 -6.04
C SER A 50 16.62 -14.61 -5.78
N ARG A 51 16.02 -15.66 -6.36
CA ARG A 51 14.63 -16.03 -6.09
C ARG A 51 14.41 -16.51 -4.67
N VAL A 52 15.36 -17.21 -4.09
CA VAL A 52 15.26 -17.69 -2.70
C VAL A 52 15.32 -16.51 -1.71
N ILE A 53 16.20 -15.52 -1.96
CA ILE A 53 16.32 -14.33 -1.10
C ILE A 53 15.03 -13.50 -1.11
N PHE A 54 14.53 -13.19 -2.29
CA PHE A 54 13.45 -12.23 -2.44
C PHE A 54 12.05 -12.86 -2.44
N TYR A 55 11.90 -14.10 -2.98
CA TYR A 55 10.60 -14.73 -3.26
C TYR A 55 10.31 -16.01 -2.46
N SER A 56 11.13 -16.36 -1.46
CA SER A 56 10.87 -17.56 -0.66
C SER A 56 9.47 -17.52 -0.04
N PRO A 57 8.65 -18.58 -0.22
CA PRO A 57 7.32 -18.66 0.39
C PRO A 57 7.38 -18.70 1.93
N PHE A 58 8.53 -19.08 2.49
CA PHE A 58 8.77 -19.12 3.93
C PHE A 58 9.39 -17.83 4.51
N GLY A 59 9.15 -16.68 3.90
CA GLY A 59 9.57 -15.40 4.44
C GLY A 59 10.63 -14.67 3.61
N GLY A 60 10.56 -14.72 2.28
CA GLY A 60 11.39 -13.89 1.40
C GLY A 60 11.33 -12.41 1.76
N LEU A 61 12.33 -11.65 1.37
CA LEU A 61 12.46 -10.25 1.73
C LEU A 61 11.19 -9.44 1.35
N TRP A 62 10.63 -9.70 0.17
CA TRP A 62 9.42 -9.00 -0.30
C TRP A 62 8.19 -9.31 0.55
N ALA A 63 8.05 -10.56 1.03
CA ALA A 63 6.97 -10.93 1.94
C ALA A 63 7.10 -10.23 3.30
N LYS A 64 8.32 -10.17 3.86
CA LYS A 64 8.58 -9.42 5.10
C LYS A 64 8.29 -7.93 4.91
N VAL A 65 8.73 -7.33 3.81
CA VAL A 65 8.48 -5.91 3.50
C VAL A 65 6.99 -5.62 3.36
N SER A 66 6.22 -6.45 2.67
CA SER A 66 4.77 -6.26 2.54
C SER A 66 4.07 -6.34 3.90
N GLN A 67 4.52 -7.22 4.79
CA GLN A 67 4.01 -7.33 6.16
C GLN A 67 4.36 -6.08 7.00
N PHE A 68 5.56 -5.53 6.86
CA PHE A 68 5.94 -4.28 7.53
C PHE A 68 5.14 -3.09 6.98
N LEU A 69 4.94 -3.00 5.67
CA LEU A 69 4.10 -1.97 5.07
C LEU A 69 2.66 -2.04 5.59
N TYR A 70 2.11 -3.25 5.72
CA TYR A 70 0.79 -3.46 6.29
C TYR A 70 0.64 -2.87 7.71
N LEU A 71 1.68 -2.96 8.54
CA LEU A 71 1.69 -2.43 9.90
C LEU A 71 1.99 -0.92 9.94
N LEU A 72 2.92 -0.43 9.11
CA LEU A 72 3.41 0.95 9.17
C LEU A 72 2.47 1.93 8.44
N MET A 73 1.77 1.49 7.40
CA MET A 73 0.92 2.35 6.59
C MET A 73 -0.24 2.99 7.36
N PRO A 74 -0.96 2.28 8.27
CA PRO A 74 -1.96 2.91 9.12
C PRO A 74 -1.40 4.05 9.99
N LEU A 75 -0.20 3.88 10.52
CA LEU A 75 0.47 4.91 11.33
C LEU A 75 0.91 6.12 10.50
N LEU A 76 1.38 5.89 9.29
CA LEU A 76 1.81 6.95 8.38
C LEU A 76 0.62 7.79 7.88
N THR A 77 -0.50 7.15 7.59
CA THR A 77 -1.64 7.77 6.92
C THR A 77 -2.71 8.31 7.86
N MET A 78 -2.72 7.90 9.14
CA MET A 78 -3.76 8.22 10.11
C MET A 78 -4.02 9.73 10.26
N GLY A 79 -2.96 10.54 10.22
CA GLY A 79 -3.03 11.98 10.49
C GLY A 79 -3.28 12.88 9.29
N LEU A 80 -3.31 12.34 8.08
CA LEU A 80 -3.26 13.14 6.85
C LEU A 80 -4.40 14.14 6.68
N ILE A 81 -5.62 13.73 7.02
CA ILE A 81 -6.82 14.58 6.95
C ILE A 81 -7.49 14.67 8.32
N SER A 82 -7.47 13.59 9.11
CA SER A 82 -8.11 13.56 10.43
C SER A 82 -7.53 14.60 11.40
N GLN A 83 -6.22 14.89 11.33
CA GLN A 83 -5.61 15.96 12.12
C GLN A 83 -6.13 17.35 11.73
N GLU A 84 -6.43 17.59 10.45
CA GLU A 84 -6.99 18.86 9.98
C GLU A 84 -8.43 19.03 10.46
N PHE A 85 -9.20 17.95 10.51
CA PHE A 85 -10.51 17.93 11.12
C PHE A 85 -10.43 18.21 12.63
N ASN A 86 -9.52 17.54 13.32
CA ASN A 86 -9.37 17.67 14.78
C ASN A 86 -8.91 19.08 15.20
N ARG A 87 -7.98 19.67 14.44
CA ARG A 87 -7.48 21.04 14.68
C ARG A 87 -8.43 22.13 14.19
N GLY A 88 -9.51 21.78 13.47
CA GLY A 88 -10.45 22.74 12.89
C GLY A 88 -9.89 23.50 11.67
N SER A 89 -8.65 23.23 11.26
CA SER A 89 -8.00 23.88 10.11
C SER A 89 -8.69 23.55 8.77
N ILE A 90 -9.51 22.52 8.74
CA ILE A 90 -10.33 22.15 7.58
C ILE A 90 -11.27 23.30 7.14
N LYS A 91 -11.73 24.14 8.08
CA LYS A 91 -12.58 25.30 7.77
C LYS A 91 -11.80 26.36 6.97
N LEU A 92 -10.53 26.58 7.31
CA LEU A 92 -9.64 27.47 6.56
C LEU A 92 -9.35 26.92 5.16
N LEU A 93 -9.23 25.61 5.06
CA LEU A 93 -9.01 24.93 3.78
C LEU A 93 -10.23 25.03 2.85
N PHE A 94 -11.45 25.00 3.43
CA PHE A 94 -12.69 25.17 2.66
C PHE A 94 -13.00 26.60 2.28
N SER A 95 -12.44 27.60 2.98
CA SER A 95 -12.57 29.02 2.62
C SER A 95 -11.62 29.42 1.48
N ALA A 96 -10.55 28.66 1.25
CA ALA A 96 -9.68 28.86 0.10
C ALA A 96 -10.37 28.40 -1.21
N PRO A 97 -10.10 29.00 -2.37
CA PRO A 97 -10.67 28.62 -3.66
C PRO A 97 -10.04 27.32 -4.20
N ILE A 98 -9.89 26.31 -3.34
CA ILE A 98 -9.28 25.02 -3.65
C ILE A 98 -10.37 23.94 -3.66
N THR A 99 -10.38 23.09 -4.66
CA THR A 99 -11.32 21.98 -4.72
C THR A 99 -10.83 20.80 -3.86
N GLY A 100 -11.74 20.03 -3.30
CA GLY A 100 -11.41 18.83 -2.52
C GLY A 100 -10.54 17.82 -3.26
N ARG A 101 -10.61 17.82 -4.60
CA ARG A 101 -9.76 16.99 -5.48
C ARG A 101 -8.28 17.35 -5.34
N HIS A 102 -7.95 18.64 -5.37
CA HIS A 102 -6.56 19.09 -5.23
C HIS A 102 -5.96 18.74 -3.87
N ILE A 103 -6.79 18.77 -2.81
CA ILE A 103 -6.36 18.42 -1.45
C ILE A 103 -6.00 16.93 -1.37
N VAL A 104 -6.93 16.06 -1.81
CA VAL A 104 -6.74 14.61 -1.76
C VAL A 104 -5.57 14.17 -2.63
N LEU A 105 -5.52 14.64 -3.88
CA LEU A 105 -4.45 14.28 -4.81
C LEU A 105 -3.09 14.82 -4.36
N GLY A 106 -3.05 16.04 -3.82
CA GLY A 106 -1.81 16.61 -3.29
C GLY A 106 -1.24 15.80 -2.13
N LYS A 107 -2.10 15.36 -1.20
CA LYS A 107 -1.69 14.50 -0.08
C LYS A 107 -1.27 13.11 -0.55
N TYR A 108 -2.02 12.53 -1.48
CA TYR A 108 -1.68 11.24 -2.06
C TYR A 108 -0.32 11.27 -2.77
N LEU A 109 -0.06 12.27 -3.61
CA LEU A 109 1.24 12.44 -4.27
C LEU A 109 2.37 12.67 -3.27
N GLY A 110 2.12 13.40 -2.19
CA GLY A 110 3.08 13.58 -1.11
C GLY A 110 3.51 12.25 -0.48
N ILE A 111 2.55 11.35 -0.20
CA ILE A 111 2.84 10.02 0.34
C ILE A 111 3.54 9.15 -0.71
N MET A 112 3.13 9.21 -1.97
CA MET A 112 3.76 8.45 -3.05
C MET A 112 5.24 8.83 -3.21
N LEU A 113 5.60 10.10 -3.09
CA LEU A 113 7.00 10.54 -3.08
C LEU A 113 7.78 10.03 -1.85
N TYR A 114 7.12 10.01 -0.69
CA TYR A 114 7.71 9.40 0.50
C TYR A 114 7.90 7.89 0.31
N GLY A 115 6.93 7.20 -0.30
CA GLY A 115 7.04 5.79 -0.70
C GLY A 115 8.20 5.53 -1.67
N LEU A 116 8.43 6.44 -2.61
CA LEU A 116 9.56 6.36 -3.52
C LEU A 116 10.91 6.44 -2.77
N LEU A 117 10.99 7.27 -1.73
CA LEU A 117 12.15 7.31 -0.85
C LEU A 117 12.35 5.97 -0.11
N MET A 118 11.28 5.37 0.43
CA MET A 118 11.33 4.04 1.05
C MET A 118 11.83 2.97 0.06
N MET A 119 11.33 3.00 -1.19
CA MET A 119 11.78 2.07 -2.23
C MET A 119 13.24 2.31 -2.66
N ALA A 120 13.73 3.55 -2.60
CA ALA A 120 15.14 3.85 -2.84
C ALA A 120 16.07 3.16 -1.82
N PHE A 121 15.69 3.12 -0.54
CA PHE A 121 16.44 2.34 0.46
C PHE A 121 16.37 0.82 0.17
N MET A 122 15.21 0.32 -0.27
CA MET A 122 15.11 -1.09 -0.69
C MET A 122 16.00 -1.41 -1.87
N LEU A 123 16.15 -0.48 -2.81
CA LEU A 123 17.03 -0.63 -3.97
C LEU A 123 18.50 -0.78 -3.55
N VAL A 124 18.92 -0.15 -2.46
CA VAL A 124 20.29 -0.35 -1.90
C VAL A 124 20.50 -1.81 -1.49
N TYR A 125 19.54 -2.44 -0.83
CA TYR A 125 19.66 -3.87 -0.48
C TYR A 125 19.69 -4.77 -1.73
N VAL A 126 18.91 -4.42 -2.76
CA VAL A 126 18.94 -5.13 -4.05
C VAL A 126 20.31 -5.00 -4.72
N LEU A 127 20.93 -3.83 -4.71
CA LEU A 127 22.26 -3.60 -5.25
C LEU A 127 23.33 -4.40 -4.50
N ILE A 128 23.29 -4.42 -3.17
CA ILE A 128 24.19 -5.21 -2.33
C ILE A 128 24.07 -6.70 -2.67
N ALA A 129 22.83 -7.22 -2.77
CA ALA A 129 22.59 -8.60 -3.16
C ALA A 129 23.11 -8.90 -4.57
N GLY A 130 22.93 -7.98 -5.52
CA GLY A 130 23.41 -8.12 -6.90
C GLY A 130 24.93 -8.17 -7.01
N CYS A 131 25.65 -7.50 -6.09
CA CYS A 131 27.12 -7.58 -6.02
C CYS A 131 27.64 -8.87 -5.40
N LEU A 132 26.83 -9.53 -4.54
CA LEU A 132 27.22 -10.73 -3.80
C LEU A 132 26.87 -12.03 -4.55
N VAL A 133 25.89 -12.01 -5.45
CA VAL A 133 25.36 -13.18 -6.13
C VAL A 133 25.77 -13.20 -7.61
N GLU A 134 26.54 -14.21 -8.04
CA GLU A 134 27.06 -14.31 -9.43
C GLU A 134 25.96 -14.44 -10.50
N SER A 135 24.82 -15.09 -10.18
CA SER A 135 23.68 -15.24 -11.10
C SER A 135 22.45 -14.49 -10.57
N PHE A 136 22.44 -13.16 -10.70
CA PHE A 136 21.38 -12.33 -10.17
C PHE A 136 20.31 -11.99 -11.22
N ASP A 137 19.07 -12.38 -10.95
CA ASP A 137 17.90 -12.08 -11.80
C ASP A 137 17.39 -10.65 -11.57
N TRP A 138 18.04 -9.66 -12.19
CA TRP A 138 17.67 -8.24 -12.07
C TRP A 138 16.22 -7.96 -12.46
N SER A 139 15.77 -8.58 -13.55
CA SER A 139 14.41 -8.36 -14.07
C SER A 139 13.36 -8.74 -13.04
N ALA A 140 13.46 -9.92 -12.47
CA ALA A 140 12.50 -10.41 -11.48
C ALA A 140 12.50 -9.52 -10.22
N VAL A 141 13.69 -9.22 -9.68
CA VAL A 141 13.81 -8.47 -8.44
C VAL A 141 13.29 -7.03 -8.57
N LEU A 142 13.62 -6.33 -9.67
CA LEU A 142 13.08 -4.99 -9.94
C LEU A 142 11.56 -5.00 -10.14
N THR A 143 11.04 -6.05 -10.76
CA THR A 143 9.60 -6.30 -10.90
C THR A 143 8.92 -6.40 -9.54
N GLY A 144 9.49 -7.15 -8.60
CA GLY A 144 8.97 -7.26 -7.24
C GLY A 144 8.99 -5.93 -6.48
N LEU A 145 10.06 -5.14 -6.66
CA LEU A 145 10.16 -3.79 -6.07
C LEU A 145 9.06 -2.86 -6.60
N LEU A 146 8.79 -2.91 -7.91
CA LEU A 146 7.73 -2.15 -8.54
C LEU A 146 6.36 -2.58 -8.04
N GLY A 147 6.14 -3.89 -7.87
CA GLY A 147 4.91 -4.43 -7.26
C GLY A 147 4.68 -3.94 -5.83
N LEU A 148 5.74 -3.89 -5.01
CA LEU A 148 5.67 -3.31 -3.66
C LEU A 148 5.32 -1.82 -3.68
N TYR A 149 5.77 -1.06 -4.67
CA TYR A 149 5.41 0.35 -4.82
C TYR A 149 3.93 0.54 -5.17
N PHE A 150 3.35 -0.31 -6.03
CA PHE A 150 1.91 -0.30 -6.29
C PHE A 150 1.09 -0.68 -5.06
N LEU A 151 1.53 -1.70 -4.32
CA LEU A 151 0.91 -2.09 -3.05
C LEU A 151 0.94 -0.94 -2.03
N PHE A 152 2.07 -0.24 -1.91
CA PHE A 152 2.22 0.96 -1.10
C PHE A 152 1.20 2.04 -1.51
N GLY A 153 1.05 2.29 -2.81
CA GLY A 153 0.10 3.26 -3.36
C GLY A 153 -1.35 2.92 -3.00
N LEU A 154 -1.72 1.65 -3.09
CA LEU A 154 -3.05 1.20 -2.68
C LEU A 154 -3.28 1.39 -1.17
N TYR A 155 -2.33 1.00 -0.34
CA TYR A 155 -2.42 1.22 1.11
C TYR A 155 -2.53 2.71 1.45
N ALA A 156 -1.77 3.57 0.76
CA ALA A 156 -1.86 5.02 0.90
C ALA A 156 -3.26 5.56 0.55
N ALA A 157 -3.87 5.08 -0.53
CA ALA A 157 -5.22 5.47 -0.94
C ALA A 157 -6.28 5.04 0.08
N ILE A 158 -6.20 3.80 0.59
CA ILE A 158 -7.09 3.28 1.64
C ILE A 158 -6.93 4.09 2.92
N GLY A 159 -5.69 4.34 3.35
CA GLY A 159 -5.43 5.10 4.57
C GLY A 159 -5.90 6.55 4.48
N LEU A 160 -5.73 7.16 3.33
CA LEU A 160 -6.22 8.50 3.07
C LEU A 160 -7.75 8.55 3.12
N PHE A 161 -8.45 7.56 2.55
CA PHE A 161 -9.90 7.43 2.66
C PHE A 161 -10.34 7.28 4.12
N MET A 162 -9.73 6.37 4.89
CA MET A 162 -10.07 6.17 6.31
C MET A 162 -9.81 7.43 7.14
N SER A 163 -8.75 8.18 6.83
CA SER A 163 -8.47 9.47 7.46
C SER A 163 -9.53 10.55 7.16
N THR A 164 -10.29 10.44 6.06
CA THR A 164 -11.43 11.34 5.78
C THR A 164 -12.70 11.00 6.53
N LEU A 165 -12.83 9.76 7.02
CA LEU A 165 -14.04 9.28 7.68
C LEU A 165 -14.13 9.73 9.15
N THR A 166 -12.99 9.93 9.79
CA THR A 166 -12.93 10.20 11.23
C THR A 166 -12.16 11.49 11.55
N THR A 167 -12.53 12.13 12.66
CA THR A 167 -11.82 13.30 13.19
C THR A 167 -10.62 12.91 14.07
N TYR A 168 -10.58 11.65 14.55
CA TYR A 168 -9.53 11.15 15.44
C TYR A 168 -8.52 10.30 14.69
N PRO A 169 -7.22 10.68 14.65
CA PRO A 169 -6.19 9.94 13.93
C PRO A 169 -6.08 8.45 14.32
N ILE A 170 -6.18 8.17 15.63
CA ILE A 170 -6.08 6.79 16.14
C ILE A 170 -7.23 5.92 15.60
N VAL A 171 -8.45 6.45 15.55
CA VAL A 171 -9.61 5.73 15.01
C VAL A 171 -9.43 5.49 13.51
N ALA A 172 -8.83 6.43 12.77
CA ALA A 172 -8.49 6.24 11.36
C ALA A 172 -7.48 5.10 11.17
N ALA A 173 -6.45 5.01 12.02
CA ALA A 173 -5.46 3.93 11.95
C ALA A 173 -6.10 2.56 12.23
N ILE A 174 -6.91 2.45 13.29
CA ILE A 174 -7.61 1.20 13.64
C ILE A 174 -8.57 0.81 12.51
N GLY A 175 -9.32 1.77 11.96
CA GLY A 175 -10.23 1.53 10.85
C GLY A 175 -9.50 1.07 9.58
N MET A 176 -8.37 1.66 9.26
CA MET A 176 -7.54 1.20 8.14
C MET A 176 -7.02 -0.22 8.37
N PHE A 177 -6.49 -0.51 9.57
CA PHE A 177 -6.01 -1.83 9.91
C PHE A 177 -7.14 -2.88 9.82
N ALA A 178 -8.32 -2.57 10.34
CA ALA A 178 -9.50 -3.42 10.25
C ALA A 178 -9.91 -3.67 8.79
N LEU A 179 -9.93 -2.63 7.95
CA LEU A 179 -10.27 -2.75 6.53
C LEU A 179 -9.24 -3.60 5.77
N LEU A 180 -7.95 -3.38 5.99
CA LEU A 180 -6.89 -4.18 5.38
C LEU A 180 -6.96 -5.65 5.81
N THR A 181 -7.23 -5.91 7.11
CA THR A 181 -7.43 -7.26 7.64
C THR A 181 -8.64 -7.92 6.98
N LEU A 182 -9.74 -7.19 6.87
CA LEU A 182 -10.95 -7.68 6.23
C LEU A 182 -10.70 -8.06 4.75
N LEU A 183 -10.02 -7.20 3.99
CA LEU A 183 -9.66 -7.45 2.60
C LEU A 183 -8.72 -8.67 2.44
N ASN A 184 -7.86 -8.93 3.42
CA ASN A 184 -7.03 -10.13 3.44
C ASN A 184 -7.80 -11.39 3.85
N LEU A 185 -8.73 -11.30 4.82
CA LEU A 185 -9.53 -12.43 5.28
C LEU A 185 -10.60 -12.85 4.25
N VAL A 186 -11.11 -11.91 3.47
CA VAL A 186 -12.12 -12.18 2.41
C VAL A 186 -11.62 -13.24 1.44
N SER A 187 -10.31 -13.35 1.19
CA SER A 187 -9.76 -14.41 0.34
C SER A 187 -9.93 -15.84 0.88
N GLY A 188 -10.14 -15.99 2.19
CA GLY A 188 -10.29 -17.30 2.85
C GLY A 188 -11.71 -17.67 3.24
N ILE A 189 -12.66 -16.70 3.23
CA ILE A 189 -14.01 -16.87 3.74
C ILE A 189 -14.98 -17.14 2.57
N TRP A 190 -15.85 -18.13 2.73
CA TRP A 190 -17.00 -18.40 1.82
C TRP A 190 -16.62 -18.81 0.39
N GLN A 191 -15.55 -19.56 0.21
CA GLN A 191 -15.15 -20.10 -1.11
C GLN A 191 -16.12 -21.18 -1.66
N GLU A 192 -17.08 -21.61 -0.87
CA GLU A 192 -18.05 -22.64 -1.27
C GLU A 192 -19.08 -22.14 -2.30
N PHE A 193 -19.36 -20.83 -2.32
CA PHE A 193 -20.31 -20.24 -3.28
C PHE A 193 -19.59 -19.67 -4.50
N ALA A 194 -19.89 -20.15 -5.70
CA ALA A 194 -19.23 -19.75 -6.95
C ALA A 194 -19.27 -18.24 -7.19
N PHE A 195 -20.41 -17.58 -6.97
CA PHE A 195 -20.57 -16.14 -7.12
C PHE A 195 -19.73 -15.34 -6.09
N VAL A 196 -19.70 -15.81 -4.83
CA VAL A 196 -18.91 -15.19 -3.76
C VAL A 196 -17.41 -15.36 -4.04
N ARG A 197 -17.02 -16.53 -4.57
CA ARG A 197 -15.63 -16.82 -4.93
C ARG A 197 -15.11 -15.89 -6.03
N GLU A 198 -15.91 -15.58 -7.05
CA GLU A 198 -15.53 -14.60 -8.08
C GLU A 198 -15.40 -13.20 -7.51
N LEU A 199 -16.41 -12.74 -6.77
CA LEU A 199 -16.36 -11.42 -6.12
C LEU A 199 -15.21 -11.30 -5.12
N THR A 200 -14.96 -12.37 -4.37
CA THR A 200 -13.91 -12.47 -3.35
C THR A 200 -12.53 -12.50 -4.00
N TYR A 201 -12.37 -13.18 -5.12
CA TYR A 201 -11.14 -13.20 -5.90
C TYR A 201 -10.79 -11.78 -6.40
N TRP A 202 -11.79 -11.03 -6.86
CA TRP A 202 -11.62 -9.64 -7.30
C TRP A 202 -11.29 -8.68 -6.15
N LEU A 203 -11.79 -8.93 -4.93
CA LEU A 203 -11.56 -8.07 -3.77
C LEU A 203 -10.31 -8.48 -2.97
N SER A 204 -9.75 -9.67 -3.22
CA SER A 204 -8.64 -10.24 -2.48
C SER A 204 -7.31 -9.57 -2.78
N LEU A 205 -6.83 -8.75 -1.84
CA LEU A 205 -5.50 -8.17 -1.86
C LEU A 205 -4.39 -9.23 -1.72
N GLY A 206 -4.59 -10.23 -0.86
CA GLY A 206 -3.56 -11.21 -0.52
C GLY A 206 -3.15 -12.11 -1.68
N GLY A 207 -4.09 -12.57 -2.50
CA GLY A 207 -3.82 -13.44 -3.65
C GLY A 207 -3.00 -12.72 -4.72
N ARG A 208 -3.41 -11.51 -5.08
CA ARG A 208 -2.78 -10.69 -6.12
C ARG A 208 -1.45 -10.07 -5.66
N ALA A 209 -1.36 -9.60 -4.42
CA ALA A 209 -0.11 -9.15 -3.84
C ALA A 209 0.96 -10.25 -3.83
N ASN A 210 0.58 -11.50 -3.57
CA ASN A 210 1.49 -12.63 -3.62
C ASN A 210 2.01 -12.93 -5.04
N ALA A 211 1.21 -12.70 -6.10
CA ALA A 211 1.68 -12.84 -7.49
C ALA A 211 2.77 -11.81 -7.81
N PHE A 212 2.56 -10.54 -7.43
CA PHE A 212 3.59 -9.50 -7.54
C PHE A 212 4.84 -9.82 -6.72
N ILE A 213 4.64 -10.24 -5.48
CA ILE A 213 5.74 -10.62 -4.57
C ILE A 213 6.57 -11.77 -5.17
N ARG A 214 5.97 -12.63 -6.00
CA ARG A 214 6.68 -13.73 -6.73
C ARG A 214 7.35 -13.26 -8.03
N GLY A 215 7.33 -11.99 -8.35
CA GLY A 215 7.96 -11.43 -9.56
C GLY A 215 7.23 -11.73 -10.86
N LEU A 216 5.98 -12.15 -10.77
CA LEU A 216 5.10 -12.35 -11.92
C LEU A 216 4.26 -11.09 -12.09
N ILE A 217 4.59 -10.24 -13.05
CA ILE A 217 3.74 -9.12 -13.42
C ILE A 217 2.77 -9.59 -14.50
N CYS A 218 1.49 -9.71 -14.14
CA CYS A 218 0.41 -9.70 -15.10
C CYS A 218 -0.10 -8.26 -15.25
N SER A 219 -0.39 -7.85 -16.48
CA SER A 219 -0.99 -6.52 -16.74
C SER A 219 -2.29 -6.31 -15.95
N GLU A 220 -3.03 -7.39 -15.74
CA GLU A 220 -4.25 -7.43 -14.93
C GLU A 220 -4.03 -7.00 -13.47
N ASP A 221 -2.90 -7.42 -12.87
CA ASP A 221 -2.60 -7.09 -11.48
C ASP A 221 -2.23 -5.61 -11.32
N ILE A 222 -1.47 -5.03 -12.27
CA ILE A 222 -1.17 -3.59 -12.27
C ILE A 222 -2.47 -2.78 -12.39
N LEU A 223 -3.33 -3.17 -13.34
CA LEU A 223 -4.61 -2.52 -13.56
C LEU A 223 -5.47 -2.57 -12.30
N TYR A 224 -5.50 -3.72 -11.61
CA TYR A 224 -6.19 -3.90 -10.34
C TYR A 224 -5.72 -2.90 -9.28
N PHE A 225 -4.41 -2.83 -9.01
CA PHE A 225 -3.88 -1.92 -7.98
C PHE A 225 -4.17 -0.45 -8.31
N VAL A 226 -4.07 -0.07 -9.59
CA VAL A 226 -4.37 1.29 -10.03
C VAL A 226 -5.86 1.60 -9.88
N LEU A 227 -6.75 0.73 -10.36
CA LEU A 227 -8.21 0.91 -10.27
C LEU A 227 -8.69 0.98 -8.83
N MET A 228 -8.21 0.09 -7.97
CA MET A 228 -8.54 0.11 -6.54
C MET A 228 -8.05 1.39 -5.85
N SER A 229 -6.84 1.84 -6.18
CA SER A 229 -6.33 3.11 -5.65
C SER A 229 -7.19 4.29 -6.08
N VAL A 230 -7.54 4.36 -7.36
CA VAL A 230 -8.41 5.41 -7.90
C VAL A 230 -9.79 5.37 -7.25
N MET A 231 -10.38 4.20 -7.05
CA MET A 231 -11.67 4.02 -6.39
C MET A 231 -11.66 4.60 -4.97
N PHE A 232 -10.65 4.24 -4.15
CA PHE A 232 -10.55 4.76 -2.78
C PHE A 232 -10.28 6.26 -2.75
N LEU A 233 -9.49 6.79 -3.69
CA LEU A 233 -9.28 8.24 -3.84
C LEU A 233 -10.58 8.96 -4.21
N CYS A 234 -11.38 8.39 -5.13
CA CYS A 234 -12.70 8.94 -5.47
C CYS A 234 -13.63 8.95 -4.25
N PHE A 235 -13.63 7.89 -3.43
CA PHE A 235 -14.40 7.87 -2.18
C PHE A 235 -13.95 8.94 -1.20
N ALA A 236 -12.64 9.17 -1.05
CA ALA A 236 -12.10 10.23 -0.22
C ALA A 236 -12.53 11.63 -0.71
N ILE A 237 -12.46 11.86 -2.02
CA ILE A 237 -12.90 13.12 -2.66
C ILE A 237 -14.40 13.33 -2.43
N LEU A 238 -15.22 12.32 -2.67
CA LEU A 238 -16.67 12.40 -2.45
C LEU A 238 -17.00 12.72 -1.00
N LYS A 239 -16.31 12.09 -0.06
CA LYS A 239 -16.51 12.38 1.38
C LYS A 239 -16.25 13.84 1.71
N LEU A 240 -15.14 14.41 1.23
CA LEU A 240 -14.81 15.82 1.46
C LEU A 240 -15.82 16.77 0.79
N GLN A 241 -16.31 16.45 -0.41
CA GLN A 241 -17.35 17.22 -1.09
C GLN A 241 -18.66 17.19 -0.31
N LEU A 242 -19.06 16.00 0.19
CA LEU A 242 -20.28 15.84 0.98
C LEU A 242 -20.22 16.52 2.37
N CYS A 243 -19.01 16.72 2.90
CA CYS A 243 -18.83 17.54 4.11
C CYS A 243 -19.00 19.04 3.82
N ARG A 244 -18.78 19.47 2.58
CA ARG A 244 -18.96 20.86 2.12
C ARG A 244 -20.41 21.16 1.72
N GLU A 245 -21.13 20.18 1.19
CA GLU A 245 -22.50 20.29 0.72
C GLU A 245 -23.46 19.65 1.73
N SER A 246 -24.56 20.32 2.11
CA SER A 246 -25.64 19.76 2.90
C SER A 246 -26.58 18.92 2.03
N CYS A 247 -26.13 17.76 1.56
CA CYS A 247 -26.95 16.84 0.77
C CYS A 247 -27.76 15.85 1.62
N SER A 248 -28.94 15.44 1.14
CA SER A 248 -29.76 14.37 1.73
C SER A 248 -28.98 13.04 1.78
N PHE A 249 -29.30 12.19 2.75
CA PHE A 249 -28.66 10.88 2.97
C PHE A 249 -28.77 9.97 1.72
N THR A 250 -29.92 9.97 1.05
CA THR A 250 -30.16 9.21 -0.18
C THR A 250 -29.26 9.62 -1.34
N GLY A 251 -29.04 10.93 -1.51
CA GLY A 251 -28.12 11.45 -2.54
C GLY A 251 -26.64 11.09 -2.26
N LYS A 252 -26.28 10.99 -0.98
CA LYS A 252 -24.93 10.56 -0.58
C LYS A 252 -24.69 9.09 -0.94
N ALA A 253 -25.61 8.21 -0.55
CA ALA A 253 -25.55 6.78 -0.84
C ALA A 253 -25.50 6.49 -2.36
N ALA A 254 -26.31 7.19 -3.16
CA ALA A 254 -26.34 7.03 -4.60
C ALA A 254 -25.00 7.39 -5.28
N ARG A 255 -24.30 8.44 -4.80
CA ARG A 255 -22.99 8.82 -5.36
C ARG A 255 -21.88 7.80 -5.05
N TYR A 256 -21.87 7.23 -3.81
CA TYR A 256 -20.92 6.18 -3.46
C TYR A 256 -21.17 4.90 -4.26
N LEU A 257 -22.45 4.54 -4.40
CA LEU A 257 -22.86 3.36 -5.18
C LEU A 257 -22.53 3.54 -6.66
N GLY A 258 -22.68 4.74 -7.22
CA GLY A 258 -22.30 5.06 -8.59
C GLY A 258 -20.80 4.87 -8.84
N VAL A 259 -19.93 5.36 -7.95
CA VAL A 259 -18.47 5.17 -8.08
C VAL A 259 -18.10 3.71 -7.96
N PHE A 260 -18.75 2.98 -7.04
CA PHE A 260 -18.51 1.53 -6.88
C PHE A 260 -18.91 0.76 -8.14
N LEU A 261 -20.09 1.03 -8.71
CA LEU A 261 -20.56 0.39 -9.93
C LEU A 261 -19.65 0.69 -11.13
N VAL A 262 -19.18 1.93 -11.28
CA VAL A 262 -18.23 2.31 -12.35
C VAL A 262 -16.91 1.57 -12.17
N ALA A 263 -16.40 1.44 -10.94
CA ALA A 263 -15.20 0.68 -10.66
C ALA A 263 -15.38 -0.80 -11.03
N VAL A 264 -16.48 -1.42 -10.60
CA VAL A 264 -16.81 -2.82 -10.95
C VAL A 264 -16.94 -3.00 -12.46
N TYR A 265 -17.59 -2.08 -13.17
CA TYR A 265 -17.70 -2.13 -14.63
C TYR A 265 -16.34 -2.05 -15.33
N LEU A 266 -15.46 -1.16 -14.88
CA LEU A 266 -14.10 -1.04 -15.43
C LEU A 266 -13.23 -2.28 -15.13
N PHE A 267 -13.54 -2.99 -14.06
CA PHE A 267 -12.90 -4.28 -13.77
C PHE A 267 -13.38 -5.42 -14.69
N TYR A 268 -14.61 -5.30 -15.21
CA TYR A 268 -15.20 -6.35 -16.04
C TYR A 268 -14.83 -6.19 -17.53
N LEU A 269 -14.35 -5.04 -17.92
CA LEU A 269 -13.90 -4.69 -19.28
C LEU A 269 -12.44 -5.08 -19.49
#